data_3f48209144101afe96ad294f485b4703
#
_entry.id   3f48209144101afe96ad294f485b4703
#
_cell.length_a   1.000
_cell.length_b   1.000
_cell.length_c   1.000
_cell.angle_alpha   90.00
_cell.angle_beta   90.00
_cell.angle_gamma   90.00
#
_symmetry.space_group_name_H-M   'P 1'
#
loop_
_entity.id
_entity.type
_entity.pdbx_description
1 polymer ?
#
loop_
_entity_poly.entity_id
_entity_poly.type
_entity_poly.pdbx_seq_one_letter_code
_entity_poly.pdbx_strand_id
1 'polypeptide(L)'
;GLLEPLDVSMLPAGEDGTPAEKDFIPGSITECAVGTIVWSTIYAYDKTKFPNGGPQTMADFFDVKKFPGKRGMRKLPKANLEMALMADGVAKDEVYAMLATKAGVDRAFAKMDTIKNDVVWWEAGAQPPQLLADGEVSMTTAYNGRIFNAIAVENKPFEIVWDGQVFDLDLWGIPKGAANKDKALEFLKFSTDTKRLAGQAAWISYGPV
;
A
#
# COMPACT_ATOMS: atom_id res chain seq x y z
N GLY A 1 4.97 8.38 -24.55
CA GLY A 1 5.19 8.68 -23.17
C GLY A 1 4.80 10.07 -22.74
N LEU A 2 4.25 10.18 -21.55
CA LEU A 2 3.85 11.45 -20.92
C LEU A 2 4.98 12.09 -20.11
N LEU A 3 6.01 11.31 -19.75
CA LEU A 3 7.13 11.73 -18.91
C LEU A 3 8.41 11.91 -19.74
N GLU A 4 9.30 12.75 -19.25
CA GLU A 4 10.67 12.86 -19.74
C GLU A 4 11.48 11.62 -19.36
N PRO A 5 12.38 11.13 -20.23
CA PRO A 5 13.36 10.13 -19.84
C PRO A 5 14.26 10.65 -18.71
N LEU A 6 14.59 9.79 -17.76
CA LEU A 6 15.44 10.07 -16.62
C LEU A 6 16.84 9.48 -16.86
N ASP A 7 17.86 10.34 -16.79
CA ASP A 7 19.24 9.87 -16.72
C ASP A 7 19.55 9.39 -15.30
N VAL A 8 19.53 8.08 -15.10
CA VAL A 8 19.74 7.47 -13.77
C VAL A 8 21.12 7.75 -13.22
N SER A 9 22.12 8.00 -14.08
CA SER A 9 23.49 8.30 -13.65
C SER A 9 23.62 9.61 -12.87
N MET A 10 22.60 10.49 -12.96
CA MET A 10 22.54 11.73 -12.19
C MET A 10 22.14 11.53 -10.72
N LEU A 11 21.54 10.38 -10.38
CA LEU A 11 21.08 10.09 -9.04
C LEU A 11 22.28 9.87 -8.10
N PRO A 12 22.20 10.29 -6.82
CA PRO A 12 23.26 10.04 -5.86
C PRO A 12 23.49 8.54 -5.66
N ALA A 13 24.73 8.15 -5.49
CA ALA A 13 25.09 6.81 -5.02
C ALA A 13 24.76 6.65 -3.53
N GLY A 14 24.60 5.41 -3.07
CA GLY A 14 24.50 5.07 -1.66
C GLY A 14 25.70 5.57 -0.84
N GLU A 15 25.58 5.60 0.48
CA GLU A 15 26.69 6.07 1.36
C GLU A 15 27.98 5.25 1.22
N ASP A 16 27.87 3.99 0.83
CA ASP A 16 28.98 3.08 0.57
C ASP A 16 29.54 3.19 -0.86
N GLY A 17 28.99 4.10 -1.67
CA GLY A 17 29.35 4.29 -3.08
C GLY A 17 28.61 3.36 -4.05
N THR A 18 27.64 2.57 -3.58
CA THR A 18 26.81 1.73 -4.47
C THR A 18 26.01 2.61 -5.43
N PRO A 19 26.10 2.39 -6.76
CA PRO A 19 25.32 3.16 -7.72
C PRO A 19 23.80 3.03 -7.47
N ALA A 20 23.03 4.11 -7.66
CA ALA A 20 21.59 4.16 -7.40
C ALA A 20 20.81 3.00 -8.01
N GLU A 21 21.15 2.57 -9.23
CA GLU A 21 20.53 1.42 -9.90
C GLU A 21 20.61 0.10 -9.12
N LYS A 22 21.58 -0.02 -8.21
CA LYS A 22 21.81 -1.22 -7.38
C LYS A 22 21.45 -1.02 -5.92
N ASP A 23 21.34 0.22 -5.49
CA ASP A 23 21.05 0.61 -4.10
C ASP A 23 19.52 0.66 -3.87
N PHE A 24 18.80 1.13 -4.86
CA PHE A 24 17.33 1.23 -4.80
C PHE A 24 16.65 -0.13 -4.91
N ILE A 25 15.52 -0.29 -4.23
CA ILE A 25 14.74 -1.54 -4.29
C ILE A 25 14.26 -1.83 -5.73
N PRO A 26 14.14 -3.10 -6.13
CA PRO A 26 13.70 -3.47 -7.47
C PRO A 26 12.37 -2.85 -7.87
N GLY A 27 12.32 -2.23 -9.05
CA GLY A 27 11.12 -1.57 -9.60
C GLY A 27 10.96 -0.11 -9.23
N SER A 28 11.78 0.43 -8.31
CA SER A 28 11.71 1.84 -7.92
C SER A 28 12.44 2.79 -8.88
N ILE A 29 13.29 2.28 -9.77
CA ILE A 29 13.87 3.05 -10.87
C ILE A 29 13.33 2.52 -12.20
N THR A 30 12.82 3.43 -13.03
CA THR A 30 12.30 3.15 -14.37
C THR A 30 12.95 4.08 -15.38
N GLU A 31 12.65 3.90 -16.67
CA GLU A 31 13.14 4.79 -17.75
C GLU A 31 12.78 6.27 -17.53
N CYS A 32 11.67 6.56 -16.84
CA CYS A 32 11.13 7.92 -16.73
C CYS A 32 10.80 8.35 -15.29
N ALA A 33 11.13 7.55 -14.28
CA ALA A 33 10.75 7.87 -12.91
C ALA A 33 11.67 7.18 -11.90
N VAL A 34 11.76 7.78 -10.70
CA VAL A 34 12.51 7.26 -9.55
C VAL A 34 11.64 7.22 -8.31
N GLY A 35 11.76 6.15 -7.53
CA GLY A 35 11.02 5.93 -6.29
C GLY A 35 11.33 6.97 -5.21
N THR A 36 10.35 7.19 -4.36
CA THR A 36 10.49 8.07 -3.20
C THR A 36 10.09 7.37 -1.91
N ILE A 37 9.02 6.59 -1.92
CA ILE A 37 8.57 5.81 -0.78
C ILE A 37 7.99 4.47 -1.23
N VAL A 38 8.07 3.48 -0.32
CA VAL A 38 7.28 2.25 -0.39
C VAL A 38 6.20 2.29 0.69
N TRP A 39 4.98 1.92 0.34
CA TRP A 39 3.83 1.85 1.24
C TRP A 39 3.01 0.58 0.97
N SER A 40 2.14 0.24 1.89
CA SER A 40 1.32 -0.97 1.75
C SER A 40 -0.15 -0.69 1.98
N THR A 41 -1.00 -1.32 1.16
CA THR A 41 -2.37 -1.61 1.55
C THR A 41 -2.34 -2.83 2.45
N ILE A 42 -2.76 -2.63 3.69
CA ILE A 42 -2.92 -3.64 4.74
C ILE A 42 -4.40 -3.74 5.10
N TYR A 43 -4.78 -4.62 6.01
CA TYR A 43 -6.00 -4.37 6.76
C TYR A 43 -5.71 -4.14 8.24
N ALA A 44 -6.64 -3.44 8.88
CA ALA A 44 -6.59 -3.18 10.31
C ALA A 44 -7.96 -3.45 10.95
N TYR A 45 -7.96 -3.64 12.24
CA TYR A 45 -9.18 -3.87 13.01
C TYR A 45 -9.16 -3.12 14.34
N ASP A 46 -10.33 -2.91 14.92
CA ASP A 46 -10.50 -2.39 16.26
C ASP A 46 -10.38 -3.56 17.29
N LYS A 47 -9.32 -3.53 18.12
CA LYS A 47 -9.06 -4.55 19.14
C LYS A 47 -10.20 -4.71 20.15
N THR A 48 -10.95 -3.66 20.40
CA THR A 48 -12.06 -3.71 21.37
C THR A 48 -13.21 -4.58 20.87
N LYS A 49 -13.32 -4.79 19.55
CA LYS A 49 -14.35 -5.66 18.94
C LYS A 49 -14.02 -7.16 19.09
N PHE A 50 -12.74 -7.50 19.34
CA PHE A 50 -12.25 -8.88 19.37
C PHE A 50 -11.42 -9.16 20.64
N PRO A 51 -12.00 -9.05 21.84
CA PRO A 51 -11.26 -9.15 23.11
C PRO A 51 -10.64 -10.54 23.36
N ASN A 52 -11.14 -11.58 22.70
CA ASN A 52 -10.66 -12.96 22.85
C ASN A 52 -9.67 -13.39 21.76
N GLY A 53 -9.13 -12.45 21.01
CA GLY A 53 -8.21 -12.67 19.91
C GLY A 53 -8.74 -12.13 18.58
N GLY A 54 -7.95 -11.27 17.94
CA GLY A 54 -8.30 -10.65 16.66
C GLY A 54 -7.93 -11.50 15.46
N PRO A 55 -8.34 -11.07 14.26
CA PRO A 55 -7.96 -11.69 13.00
C PRO A 55 -6.45 -11.58 12.77
N GLN A 56 -5.86 -12.56 12.09
CA GLN A 56 -4.43 -12.65 11.86
C GLN A 56 -4.07 -12.85 10.39
N THR A 57 -5.01 -13.34 9.58
CA THR A 57 -4.77 -13.69 8.19
C THR A 57 -5.72 -12.96 7.26
N MET A 58 -5.37 -12.89 5.97
CA MET A 58 -6.28 -12.33 4.96
C MET A 58 -7.57 -13.15 4.84
N ALA A 59 -7.52 -14.46 5.09
CA ALA A 59 -8.71 -15.31 5.15
C ALA A 59 -9.65 -14.89 6.29
N ASP A 60 -9.12 -14.49 7.45
CA ASP A 60 -9.92 -14.00 8.57
C ASP A 60 -10.68 -12.70 8.23
N PHE A 61 -10.12 -11.85 7.38
CA PHE A 61 -10.81 -10.64 6.91
C PHE A 61 -12.11 -10.98 6.18
N PHE A 62 -12.14 -12.10 5.44
CA PHE A 62 -13.31 -12.58 4.69
C PHE A 62 -14.24 -13.49 5.50
N ASP A 63 -13.83 -13.90 6.72
CA ASP A 63 -14.68 -14.74 7.58
C ASP A 63 -15.57 -13.89 8.50
N VAL A 64 -16.71 -13.45 7.97
CA VAL A 64 -17.71 -12.65 8.72
C VAL A 64 -18.46 -13.45 9.79
N LYS A 65 -18.33 -14.78 9.79
CA LYS A 65 -18.93 -15.63 10.83
C LYS A 65 -18.04 -15.70 12.06
N LYS A 66 -16.74 -15.95 11.86
CA LYS A 66 -15.75 -16.00 12.92
C LYS A 66 -15.48 -14.60 13.50
N PHE A 67 -15.39 -13.60 12.66
CA PHE A 67 -15.13 -12.21 13.01
C PHE A 67 -16.27 -11.32 12.52
N PRO A 68 -17.35 -11.15 13.29
CA PRO A 68 -18.54 -10.42 12.86
C PRO A 68 -18.30 -8.92 12.69
N GLY A 69 -19.17 -8.27 11.92
CA GLY A 69 -19.18 -6.84 11.65
C GLY A 69 -18.79 -6.49 10.21
N LYS A 70 -18.98 -5.23 9.84
CA LYS A 70 -18.73 -4.75 8.48
C LYS A 70 -17.23 -4.61 8.16
N ARG A 71 -16.91 -4.62 6.88
CA ARG A 71 -15.58 -4.49 6.29
C ARG A 71 -15.49 -3.19 5.51
N GLY A 72 -14.49 -2.36 5.82
CA GLY A 72 -14.13 -1.23 4.96
C GLY A 72 -13.25 -1.71 3.81
N MET A 73 -13.59 -1.38 2.56
CA MET A 73 -12.77 -1.70 1.40
C MET A 73 -12.69 -0.51 0.45
N ARG A 74 -11.56 -0.32 -0.21
CA ARG A 74 -11.42 0.73 -1.20
C ARG A 74 -12.27 0.43 -2.43
N LYS A 75 -12.96 1.45 -2.98
CA LYS A 75 -13.77 1.32 -4.19
C LYS A 75 -12.91 1.32 -5.47
N LEU A 76 -11.94 0.41 -5.52
CA LEU A 76 -11.05 0.17 -6.66
C LEU A 76 -10.69 -1.31 -6.72
N PRO A 77 -10.39 -1.88 -7.89
CA PRO A 77 -9.96 -3.29 -8.00
C PRO A 77 -8.59 -3.54 -7.38
N LYS A 78 -7.65 -2.57 -7.47
CA LYS A 78 -6.26 -2.66 -6.96
C LYS A 78 -6.27 -2.98 -5.47
N ALA A 79 -5.44 -3.89 -5.06
CA ALA A 79 -5.31 -4.54 -3.76
C ALA A 79 -6.50 -5.44 -3.38
N ASN A 80 -7.73 -5.09 -3.71
CA ASN A 80 -8.90 -5.88 -3.37
C ASN A 80 -8.92 -7.25 -4.08
N LEU A 81 -8.56 -7.29 -5.37
CA LEU A 81 -8.54 -8.55 -6.13
C LEU A 81 -7.38 -9.44 -5.68
N GLU A 82 -6.22 -8.85 -5.41
CA GLU A 82 -5.05 -9.56 -4.87
C GLU A 82 -5.38 -10.17 -3.49
N MET A 83 -5.93 -9.37 -2.59
CA MET A 83 -6.33 -9.80 -1.25
C MET A 83 -7.41 -10.87 -1.28
N ALA A 84 -8.38 -10.77 -2.20
CA ALA A 84 -9.41 -11.77 -2.37
C ALA A 84 -8.83 -13.13 -2.82
N LEU A 85 -7.89 -13.13 -3.76
CA LEU A 85 -7.23 -14.38 -4.20
C LEU A 85 -6.39 -14.99 -3.09
N MET A 86 -5.62 -14.19 -2.35
CA MET A 86 -4.85 -14.67 -1.20
C MET A 86 -5.76 -15.23 -0.10
N ALA A 87 -6.88 -14.56 0.18
CA ALA A 87 -7.89 -15.07 1.11
C ALA A 87 -8.56 -16.37 0.65
N ASP A 88 -8.55 -16.63 -0.66
CA ASP A 88 -9.07 -17.86 -1.28
C ASP A 88 -7.99 -18.93 -1.46
N GLY A 89 -6.80 -18.74 -0.87
CA GLY A 89 -5.72 -19.71 -0.82
C GLY A 89 -4.78 -19.71 -2.02
N VAL A 90 -4.81 -18.67 -2.88
CA VAL A 90 -3.82 -18.52 -3.94
C VAL A 90 -2.49 -18.07 -3.33
N ALA A 91 -1.40 -18.74 -3.70
CA ALA A 91 -0.06 -18.39 -3.26
C ALA A 91 0.34 -16.99 -3.74
N LYS A 92 1.10 -16.24 -2.92
CA LYS A 92 1.44 -14.83 -3.18
C LYS A 92 2.11 -14.61 -4.53
N ASP A 93 2.99 -15.50 -4.92
CA ASP A 93 3.73 -15.48 -6.19
C ASP A 93 2.86 -15.87 -7.41
N GLU A 94 1.71 -16.50 -7.20
CA GLU A 94 0.77 -16.87 -8.26
C GLU A 94 -0.33 -15.83 -8.51
N VAL A 95 -0.51 -14.84 -7.61
CA VAL A 95 -1.64 -13.88 -7.66
C VAL A 95 -1.73 -13.17 -9.00
N TYR A 96 -0.63 -12.62 -9.51
CA TYR A 96 -0.66 -11.87 -10.76
C TYR A 96 -0.79 -12.77 -12.00
N ALA A 97 -0.26 -13.98 -11.96
CA ALA A 97 -0.50 -14.97 -13.01
C ALA A 97 -1.99 -15.34 -13.09
N MET A 98 -2.64 -15.48 -11.95
CA MET A 98 -4.09 -15.70 -11.86
C MET A 98 -4.87 -14.48 -12.37
N LEU A 99 -4.55 -13.26 -11.93
CA LEU A 99 -5.23 -12.03 -12.34
C LEU A 99 -5.05 -11.70 -13.84
N ALA A 100 -4.04 -12.25 -14.49
CA ALA A 100 -3.86 -12.14 -15.94
C ALA A 100 -4.89 -12.97 -16.73
N THR A 101 -5.70 -13.79 -16.08
CA THR A 101 -6.72 -14.64 -16.72
C THR A 101 -8.13 -14.23 -16.31
N LYS A 102 -9.10 -14.43 -17.22
CA LYS A 102 -10.52 -14.23 -16.89
C LYS A 102 -10.96 -15.10 -15.70
N ALA A 103 -10.54 -16.36 -15.67
CA ALA A 103 -10.90 -17.30 -14.60
C ALA A 103 -10.39 -16.83 -13.23
N GLY A 104 -9.17 -16.28 -13.16
CA GLY A 104 -8.63 -15.74 -11.93
C GLY A 104 -9.34 -14.48 -11.45
N VAL A 105 -9.70 -13.60 -12.38
CA VAL A 105 -10.51 -12.41 -12.06
C VAL A 105 -11.90 -12.83 -11.57
N ASP A 106 -12.58 -13.77 -12.23
CA ASP A 106 -13.87 -14.30 -11.81
C ASP A 106 -13.78 -14.93 -10.40
N ARG A 107 -12.69 -15.65 -10.10
CA ARG A 107 -12.42 -16.25 -8.78
C ARG A 107 -12.27 -15.16 -7.70
N ALA A 108 -11.52 -14.09 -7.98
CA ALA A 108 -11.39 -12.97 -7.06
C ALA A 108 -12.74 -12.32 -6.75
N PHE A 109 -13.55 -12.06 -7.76
CA PHE A 109 -14.90 -11.52 -7.57
C PHE A 109 -15.81 -12.49 -6.82
N ALA A 110 -15.77 -13.79 -7.10
CA ALA A 110 -16.54 -14.79 -6.35
C ALA A 110 -16.19 -14.76 -4.84
N LYS A 111 -14.89 -14.59 -4.51
CA LYS A 111 -14.47 -14.42 -3.11
C LYS A 111 -14.99 -13.12 -2.51
N MET A 112 -14.92 -11.99 -3.22
CA MET A 112 -15.46 -10.71 -2.75
C MET A 112 -16.98 -10.77 -2.57
N ASP A 113 -17.70 -11.50 -3.43
CA ASP A 113 -19.15 -11.69 -3.31
C ASP A 113 -19.57 -12.36 -2.00
N THR A 114 -18.68 -13.13 -1.37
CA THR A 114 -18.98 -13.77 -0.07
C THR A 114 -19.24 -12.77 1.06
N ILE A 115 -18.72 -11.54 0.94
CA ILE A 115 -18.85 -10.49 1.96
C ILE A 115 -19.51 -9.20 1.43
N LYS A 116 -19.98 -9.15 0.20
CA LYS A 116 -20.43 -7.91 -0.47
C LYS A 116 -21.53 -7.13 0.29
N ASN A 117 -22.37 -7.81 1.05
CA ASN A 117 -23.43 -7.17 1.84
C ASN A 117 -22.90 -6.54 3.15
N ASP A 118 -21.68 -6.89 3.53
CA ASP A 118 -21.01 -6.41 4.73
C ASP A 118 -19.91 -5.37 4.43
N VAL A 119 -19.78 -4.95 3.16
CA VAL A 119 -18.75 -3.98 2.76
C VAL A 119 -19.27 -2.54 2.83
N VAL A 120 -18.47 -1.69 3.46
CA VAL A 120 -18.53 -0.23 3.39
C VAL A 120 -17.40 0.24 2.47
N TRP A 121 -17.76 0.85 1.34
CA TRP A 121 -16.78 1.31 0.36
C TRP A 121 -16.23 2.68 0.71
N TRP A 122 -14.90 2.82 0.69
CA TRP A 122 -14.22 4.09 0.86
C TRP A 122 -13.43 4.48 -0.41
N GLU A 123 -13.23 5.79 -0.61
CA GLU A 123 -12.52 6.33 -1.78
C GLU A 123 -11.26 7.12 -1.38
N ALA A 124 -11.30 7.86 -0.28
CA ALA A 124 -10.18 8.66 0.22
C ALA A 124 -9.44 7.96 1.37
N GLY A 125 -8.11 7.98 1.34
CA GLY A 125 -7.25 7.29 2.32
C GLY A 125 -7.38 7.78 3.77
N ALA A 126 -8.05 8.89 4.02
CA ALA A 126 -8.38 9.37 5.37
C ALA A 126 -9.62 8.69 5.98
N GLN A 127 -10.47 8.07 5.16
CA GLN A 127 -11.73 7.47 5.62
C GLN A 127 -11.56 6.19 6.46
N PRO A 128 -10.65 5.23 6.12
CA PRO A 128 -10.55 3.98 6.87
C PRO A 128 -10.31 4.12 8.38
N PRO A 129 -9.37 4.96 8.88
CA PRO A 129 -9.21 5.16 10.31
C PRO A 129 -10.48 5.71 10.98
N GLN A 130 -11.22 6.59 10.28
CA GLN A 130 -12.45 7.16 10.79
C GLN A 130 -13.57 6.11 10.87
N LEU A 131 -13.74 5.28 9.82
CA LEU A 131 -14.72 4.18 9.83
C LEU A 131 -14.52 3.21 11.00
N LEU A 132 -13.25 2.92 11.37
CA LEU A 132 -12.93 2.14 12.55
C LEU A 132 -13.27 2.90 13.84
N ALA A 133 -12.86 4.18 13.93
CA ALA A 133 -13.05 5.00 15.12
C ALA A 133 -14.55 5.20 15.45
N ASP A 134 -15.37 5.37 14.44
CA ASP A 134 -16.83 5.53 14.57
C ASP A 134 -17.56 4.18 14.78
N GLY A 135 -16.84 3.07 14.66
CA GLY A 135 -17.39 1.72 14.80
C GLY A 135 -18.33 1.31 13.64
N GLU A 136 -18.28 2.01 12.52
CA GLU A 136 -19.05 1.66 11.31
C GLU A 136 -18.57 0.35 10.71
N VAL A 137 -17.27 0.05 10.85
CA VAL A 137 -16.68 -1.22 10.46
C VAL A 137 -15.87 -1.82 11.61
N SER A 138 -15.76 -3.14 11.64
CA SER A 138 -14.89 -3.84 12.61
C SER A 138 -13.47 -4.05 12.07
N MET A 139 -13.32 -4.09 10.76
CA MET A 139 -12.06 -4.20 10.01
C MET A 139 -12.12 -3.35 8.76
N THR A 140 -10.97 -2.89 8.29
CA THR A 140 -10.89 -2.15 7.02
C THR A 140 -9.55 -2.36 6.34
N THR A 141 -9.56 -2.46 5.01
CA THR A 141 -8.33 -2.21 4.26
C THR A 141 -7.96 -0.74 4.38
N ALA A 142 -6.68 -0.45 4.46
CA ALA A 142 -6.16 0.90 4.64
C ALA A 142 -4.71 1.02 4.20
N TYR A 143 -4.21 2.24 4.04
CA TYR A 143 -2.78 2.49 3.91
C TYR A 143 -2.11 2.39 5.28
N ASN A 144 -1.02 1.64 5.37
CA ASN A 144 -0.33 1.35 6.62
C ASN A 144 0.01 2.62 7.43
N GLY A 145 0.50 3.67 6.79
CA GLY A 145 0.85 4.93 7.48
C GLY A 145 -0.35 5.64 8.10
N ARG A 146 -1.54 5.53 7.51
CA ARG A 146 -2.76 6.13 8.09
C ARG A 146 -3.18 5.44 9.39
N ILE A 147 -3.14 4.11 9.40
CA ILE A 147 -3.46 3.34 10.60
C ILE A 147 -2.38 3.49 11.66
N PHE A 148 -1.09 3.48 11.26
CA PHE A 148 0.00 3.73 12.19
C PHE A 148 -0.15 5.09 12.90
N ASN A 149 -0.48 6.15 12.17
CA ASN A 149 -0.71 7.47 12.76
C ASN A 149 -1.88 7.43 13.78
N ALA A 150 -2.98 6.78 13.42
CA ALA A 150 -4.12 6.62 14.35
C ALA A 150 -3.72 5.88 15.64
N ILE A 151 -2.85 4.86 15.54
CA ILE A 151 -2.36 4.12 16.71
C ILE A 151 -1.36 4.95 17.52
N ALA A 152 -0.29 5.47 16.86
CA ALA A 152 0.86 6.05 17.54
C ALA A 152 0.63 7.48 18.03
N VAL A 153 -0.16 8.27 17.32
CA VAL A 153 -0.40 9.69 17.62
C VAL A 153 -1.76 9.90 18.27
N GLU A 154 -2.80 9.24 17.74
CA GLU A 154 -4.17 9.43 18.24
C GLU A 154 -4.57 8.41 19.31
N ASN A 155 -3.68 7.45 19.67
CA ASN A 155 -3.89 6.40 20.65
C ASN A 155 -5.15 5.56 20.40
N LYS A 156 -5.50 5.32 19.12
CA LYS A 156 -6.64 4.46 18.78
C LYS A 156 -6.32 2.99 19.03
N PRO A 157 -7.29 2.20 19.51
CA PRO A 157 -7.11 0.78 19.86
C PRO A 157 -7.11 -0.13 18.63
N PHE A 158 -6.39 0.27 17.58
CA PHE A 158 -6.33 -0.50 16.33
C PHE A 158 -5.14 -1.46 16.32
N GLU A 159 -5.23 -2.46 15.45
CA GLU A 159 -4.15 -3.40 15.16
C GLU A 159 -4.01 -3.55 13.66
N ILE A 160 -2.75 -3.56 13.18
CA ILE A 160 -2.43 -3.79 11.76
C ILE A 160 -2.19 -5.28 11.55
N VAL A 161 -2.80 -5.85 10.51
CA VAL A 161 -2.48 -7.19 10.04
C VAL A 161 -1.75 -7.08 8.71
N TRP A 162 -0.53 -7.60 8.70
CA TRP A 162 0.39 -7.54 7.55
C TRP A 162 0.23 -8.73 6.60
N ASP A 163 -0.49 -9.79 7.01
CA ASP A 163 -0.76 -10.90 6.12
C ASP A 163 -1.59 -10.46 4.92
N GLY A 164 -1.17 -10.88 3.74
CA GLY A 164 -1.83 -10.49 2.48
C GLY A 164 -1.68 -9.01 2.11
N GLN A 165 -0.73 -8.27 2.72
CA GLN A 165 -0.44 -6.90 2.31
C GLN A 165 -0.05 -6.81 0.83
N VAL A 166 -0.44 -5.71 0.20
CA VAL A 166 -0.02 -5.37 -1.17
C VAL A 166 0.77 -4.07 -1.11
N PHE A 167 2.07 -4.14 -1.37
CA PHE A 167 2.92 -2.95 -1.38
C PHE A 167 2.88 -2.23 -2.72
N ASP A 168 3.21 -0.95 -2.70
CA ASP A 168 3.25 -0.08 -3.86
C ASP A 168 4.34 0.98 -3.69
N LEU A 169 4.71 1.62 -4.78
CA LEU A 169 5.77 2.62 -4.83
C LEU A 169 5.20 3.95 -5.31
N ASP A 170 5.52 5.03 -4.61
CA ASP A 170 5.37 6.36 -5.18
C ASP A 170 6.67 6.73 -5.88
N LEU A 171 6.54 7.31 -7.09
CA LEU A 171 7.67 7.67 -7.92
C LEU A 171 7.58 9.14 -8.34
N TRP A 172 8.73 9.79 -8.39
CA TRP A 172 8.87 11.08 -9.05
C TRP A 172 9.06 10.91 -10.54
N GLY A 173 8.29 11.63 -11.34
CA GLY A 173 8.46 11.73 -12.78
C GLY A 173 8.28 13.18 -13.24
N ILE A 174 8.95 13.56 -14.32
CA ILE A 174 8.88 14.90 -14.89
C ILE A 174 7.99 14.86 -16.14
N PRO A 175 6.86 15.61 -16.19
CA PRO A 175 6.04 15.67 -17.39
C PRO A 175 6.81 16.24 -18.59
N LYS A 176 6.56 15.69 -19.78
CA LYS A 176 7.13 16.23 -21.02
C LYS A 176 6.76 17.70 -21.21
N GLY A 177 7.75 18.50 -21.57
CA GLY A 177 7.58 19.92 -21.80
C GLY A 177 7.44 20.76 -20.52
N ALA A 178 7.80 20.20 -19.35
CA ALA A 178 7.85 20.96 -18.12
C ALA A 178 8.81 22.14 -18.23
N ALA A 179 8.32 23.36 -18.00
CA ALA A 179 9.10 24.60 -18.16
C ALA A 179 10.33 24.67 -17.22
N ASN A 180 10.26 24.00 -16.06
CA ASN A 180 11.30 23.99 -15.04
C ASN A 180 11.99 22.63 -14.90
N LYS A 181 12.22 21.93 -16.01
CA LYS A 181 12.81 20.59 -16.04
C LYS A 181 14.13 20.54 -15.24
N ASP A 182 15.03 21.51 -15.45
CA ASP A 182 16.33 21.51 -14.76
C ASP A 182 16.18 21.62 -13.25
N LYS A 183 15.25 22.42 -12.77
CA LYS A 183 14.95 22.53 -11.33
C LYS A 183 14.28 21.26 -10.77
N ALA A 184 13.46 20.60 -11.58
CA ALA A 184 12.90 19.30 -11.20
C ALA A 184 14.00 18.23 -11.08
N LEU A 185 14.98 18.22 -11.99
CA LEU A 185 16.14 17.32 -11.90
C LEU A 185 17.03 17.61 -10.68
N GLU A 186 17.29 18.88 -10.35
CA GLU A 186 17.97 19.27 -9.12
C GLU A 186 17.21 18.75 -7.87
N PHE A 187 15.88 18.89 -7.87
CA PHE A 187 15.04 18.38 -6.79
C PHE A 187 15.09 16.85 -6.69
N LEU A 188 15.02 16.14 -7.81
CA LEU A 188 15.13 14.67 -7.83
C LEU A 188 16.46 14.23 -7.21
N LYS A 189 17.57 14.80 -7.67
CA LYS A 189 18.90 14.52 -7.11
C LYS A 189 18.97 14.81 -5.61
N PHE A 190 18.35 15.88 -5.15
CA PHE A 190 18.30 16.24 -3.74
C PHE A 190 17.44 15.26 -2.93
N SER A 191 16.25 14.93 -3.41
CA SER A 191 15.26 14.12 -2.67
C SER A 191 15.59 12.63 -2.62
N THR A 192 16.41 12.16 -3.56
CA THR A 192 16.83 10.75 -3.66
C THR A 192 18.18 10.47 -2.98
N ASP A 193 18.78 11.46 -2.33
CA ASP A 193 19.95 11.26 -1.47
C ASP A 193 19.60 10.32 -0.30
N THR A 194 20.44 9.32 -0.04
CA THR A 194 20.22 8.26 0.95
C THR A 194 19.87 8.79 2.34
N LYS A 195 20.57 9.85 2.81
CA LYS A 195 20.28 10.45 4.13
C LYS A 195 18.92 11.12 4.18
N ARG A 196 18.47 11.67 3.07
CA ARG A 196 17.16 12.33 2.97
C ARG A 196 16.03 11.32 2.92
N LEU A 197 16.19 10.25 2.14
CA LEU A 197 15.27 9.14 2.12
C LEU A 197 15.13 8.49 3.51
N ALA A 198 16.26 8.23 4.17
CA ALA A 198 16.26 7.71 5.55
C ALA A 198 15.63 8.70 6.54
N GLY A 199 15.92 10.01 6.39
CA GLY A 199 15.32 11.06 7.21
C GLY A 199 13.81 11.17 7.06
N GLN A 200 13.26 10.90 5.88
CA GLN A 200 11.83 10.89 5.62
C GLN A 200 11.10 9.86 6.49
N ALA A 201 11.71 8.67 6.70
CA ALA A 201 11.12 7.61 7.52
C ALA A 201 10.91 8.01 8.98
N ALA A 202 11.61 9.03 9.48
CA ALA A 202 11.39 9.58 10.82
C ALA A 202 10.08 10.38 10.94
N TRP A 203 9.51 10.84 9.83
CA TRP A 203 8.34 11.72 9.82
C TRP A 203 7.08 11.04 9.27
N ILE A 204 7.24 10.01 8.46
CA ILE A 204 6.12 9.25 7.90
C ILE A 204 6.39 7.76 8.06
N SER A 205 5.33 7.00 8.28
CA SER A 205 5.40 5.55 8.51
C SER A 205 5.39 4.76 7.20
N TYR A 206 6.10 5.28 6.19
CA TYR A 206 6.36 4.62 4.93
C TYR A 206 7.86 4.34 4.80
N GLY A 207 8.22 3.26 4.14
CA GLY A 207 9.63 2.89 3.97
C GLY A 207 10.32 3.76 2.91
N PRO A 208 11.64 3.99 3.05
CA PRO A 208 12.47 4.49 1.95
C PRO A 208 12.57 3.43 0.83
N VAL A 209 12.92 3.86 -0.36
CA VAL A 209 13.12 3.01 -1.54
C VAL A 209 14.57 2.64 -1.78
#